data_8f68448f0212627131c0483cffc4c309
#
_entry.id   8f68448f0212627131c0483cffc4c309
#
_cell.length_a   1.000
_cell.length_b   1.000
_cell.length_c   1.000
_cell.angle_alpha   90.00
_cell.angle_beta   90.00
_cell.angle_gamma   90.00
#
_symmetry.space_group_name_H-M   'P 1'
#
loop_
_entity.id
_entity.type
_entity.pdbx_description
1 polymer ?
#
loop_
_entity_poly.entity_id
_entity_poly.type
_entity_poly.pdbx_seq_one_letter_code
_entity_poly.pdbx_strand_id
1 'polypeptide(L)'
;MITIKSQREIDLMAKSGEFLASIHRGLRDLIKPGTDMWDIEEYVRKRCKEANALPLQIGVEGSIMDYPYATCCSLNDEVAHAFPRHQKLVEGD
;
A
#
# COMPACT_ATOMS: atom_id res chain seq x y z
N MET A 1 -24.37 -2.19 7.29
CA MET A 1 -24.49 -2.36 8.74
C MET A 1 -23.30 -1.70 9.44
N ILE A 2 -23.57 -0.94 10.50
CA ILE A 2 -22.49 -0.35 11.31
C ILE A 2 -22.14 -1.34 12.40
N THR A 3 -20.85 -1.72 12.47
CA THR A 3 -20.34 -2.62 13.49
C THR A 3 -19.62 -1.82 14.56
N ILE A 4 -19.98 -2.03 15.80
CA ILE A 4 -19.31 -1.40 16.95
C ILE A 4 -18.21 -2.35 17.43
N LYS A 5 -16.96 -1.87 17.43
CA LYS A 5 -15.81 -2.67 17.78
C LYS A 5 -15.55 -2.66 19.29
N SER A 6 -15.07 -3.79 19.80
CA SER A 6 -14.59 -3.89 21.18
C SER A 6 -13.29 -3.11 21.36
N GLN A 7 -12.91 -2.83 22.61
CA GLN A 7 -11.62 -2.18 22.90
C GLN A 7 -10.46 -2.99 22.38
N ARG A 8 -10.52 -4.33 22.49
CA ARG A 8 -9.48 -5.23 21.96
C ARG A 8 -9.33 -5.08 20.45
N GLU A 9 -10.44 -5.02 19.71
CA GLU A 9 -10.43 -4.82 18.26
C GLU A 9 -9.86 -3.45 17.87
N ILE A 10 -10.23 -2.41 18.62
CA ILE A 10 -9.68 -1.06 18.42
C ILE A 10 -8.17 -1.05 18.62
N ASP A 11 -7.67 -1.70 19.66
CA ASP A 11 -6.23 -1.77 19.94
C ASP A 11 -5.48 -2.52 18.83
N LEU A 12 -6.05 -3.60 18.29
CA LEU A 12 -5.48 -4.32 17.16
C LEU A 12 -5.44 -3.47 15.88
N MET A 13 -6.52 -2.74 15.61
CA MET A 13 -6.59 -1.83 14.47
C MET A 13 -5.56 -0.70 14.61
N ALA A 14 -5.37 -0.18 15.83
CA ALA A 14 -4.37 0.84 16.09
C ALA A 14 -2.95 0.35 15.78
N LYS A 15 -2.64 -0.88 16.12
CA LYS A 15 -1.34 -1.50 15.76
C LYS A 15 -1.15 -1.60 14.25
N SER A 16 -2.18 -2.04 13.53
CA SER A 16 -2.14 -2.10 12.07
C SER A 16 -1.95 -0.70 11.46
N GLY A 17 -2.65 0.30 11.99
CA GLY A 17 -2.52 1.68 11.55
C GLY A 17 -1.12 2.26 11.80
N GLU A 18 -0.53 1.97 12.96
CA GLU A 18 0.84 2.38 13.28
C GLU A 18 1.86 1.75 12.32
N PHE A 19 1.68 0.46 12.04
CA PHE A 19 2.53 -0.23 11.06
C PHE A 19 2.40 0.40 9.67
N LEU A 20 1.19 0.65 9.20
CA LEU A 20 0.95 1.30 7.91
C LEU A 20 1.57 2.70 7.88
N ALA A 21 1.42 3.48 8.93
CA ALA A 21 2.05 4.80 9.04
C ALA A 21 3.59 4.71 8.93
N SER A 22 4.19 3.68 9.52
CA SER A 22 5.64 3.46 9.41
C SER A 22 6.08 3.16 7.97
N ILE A 23 5.26 2.44 7.21
CA ILE A 23 5.50 2.19 5.78
C ILE A 23 5.47 3.52 5.01
N HIS A 24 4.47 4.36 5.25
CA HIS A 24 4.38 5.67 4.59
C HIS A 24 5.57 6.57 4.91
N ARG A 25 6.05 6.55 6.15
CA ARG A 25 7.26 7.31 6.52
C ARG A 25 8.49 6.81 5.76
N GLY A 26 8.65 5.50 5.63
CA GLY A 26 9.75 4.92 4.86
C GLY A 26 9.66 5.22 3.36
N LEU A 27 8.46 5.23 2.81
CA LEU A 27 8.22 5.59 1.40
C LEU A 27 8.62 7.04 1.10
N ARG A 28 8.46 7.94 2.07
CA ARG A 28 8.87 9.33 1.90
C ARG A 28 10.36 9.45 1.58
N ASP A 29 11.18 8.60 2.15
CA ASP A 29 12.63 8.58 1.91
C ASP A 29 12.98 7.84 0.61
N LEU A 30 12.16 6.88 0.21
CA LEU A 30 12.37 6.08 -1.00
C LEU A 30 11.96 6.83 -2.27
N ILE A 31 10.81 7.52 -2.24
CA ILE A 31 10.21 8.16 -3.41
C ILE A 31 10.91 9.46 -3.74
N LYS A 32 11.53 9.50 -4.92
CA LYS A 32 12.25 10.66 -5.47
C LYS A 32 12.35 10.52 -6.99
N PRO A 33 12.72 11.59 -7.72
CA PRO A 33 12.92 11.47 -9.16
C PRO A 33 13.88 10.34 -9.50
N GLY A 34 13.51 9.49 -10.46
CA GLY A 34 14.26 8.32 -10.86
C GLY A 34 13.88 7.01 -10.17
N THR A 35 13.11 7.06 -9.10
CA THR A 35 12.58 5.85 -8.43
C THR A 35 11.59 5.16 -9.37
N ASP A 36 11.74 3.84 -9.52
CA ASP A 36 10.77 3.02 -10.23
C ASP A 36 9.54 2.79 -9.34
N MET A 37 8.34 2.96 -9.89
CA MET A 37 7.10 2.72 -9.12
C MET A 37 7.03 1.30 -8.57
N TRP A 38 7.64 0.32 -9.26
CA TRP A 38 7.68 -1.06 -8.79
C TRP A 38 8.47 -1.21 -7.49
N ASP A 39 9.44 -0.33 -7.23
CA ASP A 39 10.19 -0.33 -5.97
C ASP A 39 9.27 -0.04 -4.77
N ILE A 40 8.20 0.72 -4.98
CA ILE A 40 7.18 0.97 -3.94
C ILE A 40 6.47 -0.33 -3.57
N GLU A 41 6.04 -1.10 -4.58
CA GLU A 41 5.38 -2.39 -4.36
C GLU A 41 6.29 -3.37 -3.63
N GLU A 42 7.54 -3.49 -4.07
CA GLU A 42 8.53 -4.37 -3.43
C GLU A 42 8.81 -3.97 -1.98
N TYR A 43 8.95 -2.67 -1.73
CA TYR A 43 9.16 -2.14 -0.39
C TYR A 43 8.02 -2.53 0.55
N VAL A 44 6.78 -2.33 0.12
CA VAL A 44 5.59 -2.65 0.93
C VAL A 44 5.51 -4.16 1.20
N ARG A 45 5.71 -4.99 0.17
CA ARG A 45 5.72 -6.45 0.33
C ARG A 45 6.81 -6.91 1.31
N LYS A 46 8.00 -6.35 1.20
CA LYS A 46 9.11 -6.66 2.10
C LYS A 46 8.77 -6.30 3.54
N ARG A 47 8.25 -5.08 3.77
CA ARG A 47 7.86 -4.63 5.11
C ARG A 47 6.78 -5.52 5.71
N CYS A 48 5.76 -5.89 4.92
CA CYS A 48 4.71 -6.80 5.38
C CYS A 48 5.28 -8.16 5.76
N LYS A 49 6.18 -8.71 4.95
CA LYS A 49 6.82 -10.00 5.23
C LYS A 49 7.64 -9.95 6.54
N GLU A 50 8.43 -8.91 6.73
CA GLU A 50 9.26 -8.73 7.92
C GLU A 50 8.42 -8.60 9.20
N ALA A 51 7.26 -7.96 9.11
CA ALA A 51 6.35 -7.75 10.24
C ALA A 51 5.32 -8.88 10.41
N ASN A 52 5.37 -9.92 9.57
CA ASN A 52 4.37 -10.98 9.54
C ASN A 52 2.95 -10.42 9.37
N ALA A 53 2.80 -9.39 8.54
CA ALA A 53 1.54 -8.74 8.21
C ALA A 53 1.04 -9.18 6.84
N LEU A 54 -0.29 -9.16 6.67
CA LEU A 54 -0.92 -9.52 5.40
C LEU A 54 -1.35 -8.26 4.65
N PRO A 55 -0.86 -8.03 3.43
CA PRO A 55 -1.36 -6.94 2.58
C PRO A 55 -2.71 -7.31 1.98
N LEU A 56 -3.78 -6.89 2.62
CA LEU A 56 -5.14 -7.34 2.33
C LEU A 56 -5.71 -6.81 1.01
N GLN A 57 -5.02 -5.95 0.30
CA GLN A 57 -5.43 -5.56 -1.05
C GLN A 57 -5.24 -6.69 -2.06
N ILE A 58 -4.25 -7.54 -1.83
CA ILE A 58 -4.02 -8.70 -2.69
C ILE A 58 -5.20 -9.66 -2.57
N GLY A 59 -5.83 -9.97 -3.69
CA GLY A 59 -6.96 -10.89 -3.75
C GLY A 59 -8.33 -10.27 -3.52
N VAL A 60 -8.41 -8.93 -3.40
CA VAL A 60 -9.72 -8.25 -3.36
C VAL A 60 -10.45 -8.50 -4.68
N GLU A 61 -11.68 -9.01 -4.58
CA GLU A 61 -12.49 -9.35 -5.74
C GLU A 61 -12.77 -8.13 -6.61
N GLY A 62 -12.50 -8.27 -7.89
CA GLY A 62 -12.77 -7.26 -8.90
C GLY A 62 -13.72 -7.77 -9.99
N SER A 63 -14.24 -6.87 -10.80
CA SER A 63 -15.18 -7.22 -11.88
C SER A 63 -14.53 -7.97 -13.05
N ILE A 64 -13.24 -7.80 -13.25
CA ILE A 64 -12.50 -8.40 -14.35
C ILE A 64 -11.48 -9.42 -13.80
N MET A 65 -10.79 -9.06 -12.73
CA MET A 65 -9.81 -9.89 -12.06
C MET A 65 -9.66 -9.45 -10.61
N ASP A 66 -9.21 -10.35 -9.75
CA ASP A 66 -8.87 -9.99 -8.38
C ASP A 66 -7.64 -9.08 -8.36
N TYR A 67 -7.61 -8.16 -7.40
CA TYR A 67 -6.52 -7.19 -7.32
C TYR A 67 -5.20 -7.91 -6.96
N PRO A 68 -4.15 -7.81 -7.80
CA PRO A 68 -2.98 -8.67 -7.65
C PRO A 68 -1.83 -8.08 -6.82
N TYR A 69 -1.94 -6.81 -6.36
CA TYR A 69 -0.82 -6.10 -5.74
C TYR A 69 -1.12 -5.65 -4.32
N ALA A 70 -0.06 -5.38 -3.57
CA ALA A 70 -0.15 -4.85 -2.20
C ALA A 70 -0.44 -3.35 -2.16
N THR A 71 -0.15 -2.63 -3.25
CA THR A 71 -0.30 -1.18 -3.33
C THR A 71 -1.17 -0.75 -4.51
N CYS A 72 -1.77 0.42 -4.38
CA CYS A 72 -2.35 1.17 -5.48
C CYS A 72 -1.42 2.35 -5.75
N CYS A 73 -0.89 2.44 -6.96
CA CYS A 73 0.04 3.49 -7.36
C CYS A 73 -0.56 4.29 -8.51
N SER A 74 -1.39 5.26 -8.17
CA SER A 74 -2.08 6.12 -9.14
C SER A 74 -1.27 7.38 -9.35
N LEU A 75 -0.73 7.54 -10.57
CA LEU A 75 0.19 8.62 -10.93
C LEU A 75 -0.55 9.73 -11.65
N ASN A 76 -0.34 10.97 -11.21
CA ASN A 76 -0.86 12.20 -11.82
C ASN A 76 -2.39 12.17 -12.04
N ASP A 77 -2.87 12.01 -13.27
CA ASP A 77 -4.30 12.00 -13.62
C ASP A 77 -5.01 10.66 -13.42
N GLU A 78 -4.31 9.64 -12.95
CA GLU A 78 -4.92 8.36 -12.59
C GLU A 78 -5.71 8.52 -11.29
N VAL A 79 -7.02 8.24 -11.33
CA VAL A 79 -7.92 8.58 -10.22
C VAL A 79 -7.68 7.73 -8.99
N ALA A 80 -7.67 6.39 -9.15
CA ALA A 80 -7.54 5.45 -8.04
C ALA A 80 -7.27 4.04 -8.58
N HIS A 81 -6.76 3.16 -7.71
CA HIS A 81 -6.57 1.73 -7.94
C HIS A 81 -5.68 1.39 -9.14
N ALA A 82 -4.81 2.30 -9.56
CA ALA A 82 -3.84 2.01 -10.61
C ALA A 82 -2.80 1.00 -10.11
N PHE A 83 -2.38 0.11 -11.00
CA PHE A 83 -1.40 -0.91 -10.68
C PHE A 83 0.01 -0.32 -10.56
N PRO A 84 0.79 -0.76 -9.57
CA PRO A 84 2.23 -0.50 -9.58
C PRO A 84 2.83 -1.12 -10.85
N ARG A 85 3.81 -0.44 -11.42
CA ARG A 85 4.41 -0.86 -12.69
C ARG A 85 5.83 -0.33 -12.81
N HIS A 86 6.57 -0.86 -13.76
CA HIS A 86 7.89 -0.36 -14.10
C HIS A 86 7.78 0.96 -14.86
N GLN A 87 7.80 2.04 -14.10
CA GLN A 87 7.81 3.41 -14.62
C GLN A 87 8.58 4.29 -13.64
N LYS A 88 9.60 4.98 -14.12
CA LYS A 88 10.39 5.87 -13.28
C LYS A 88 9.66 7.17 -13.05
N LEU A 89 9.67 7.61 -11.81
CA LEU A 89 9.12 8.90 -11.42
C LEU A 89 10.02 10.03 -11.90
N VAL A 90 9.41 11.15 -12.26
CA VAL A 90 10.10 12.37 -12.64
C VAL A 90 9.74 13.50 -11.70
N GLU A 91 10.51 14.58 -11.74
CA GLU A 91 10.25 15.76 -10.92
C GLU A 91 8.84 16.28 -11.18
N GLY A 92 8.06 16.51 -10.12
CA GLY A 92 6.70 17.02 -10.18
C GLY A 92 5.60 15.96 -10.18
N ASP A 93 5.96 14.68 -10.26
CA ASP A 93 4.97 13.60 -10.14
C ASP A 93 4.35 13.56 -8.74
#